data_cc8f10e9344911664a38d82871ed9175
#
_entry.id   cc8f10e9344911664a38d82871ed9175
#
_cell.length_a   1.000
_cell.length_b   1.000
_cell.length_c   1.000
_cell.angle_alpha   90.00
_cell.angle_beta   90.00
_cell.angle_gamma   90.00
#
_symmetry.space_group_name_H-M   'P 1'
#
loop_
_entity.id
_entity.type
_entity.pdbx_description
1 polymer ?
#
loop_
_entity_poly.entity_id
_entity_poly.type
_entity_poly.pdbx_seq_one_letter_code
_entity_poly.pdbx_strand_id
1 'polypeptide(L)'
;QWGIWRGWERGITHIDMLKPRVRTLNGRQLAWSPSTSKRGITAEVTKVPEIDNKEDFDSWLKTVKGKFILVSQNQITGRPDSQWEEYATPESFANMKEQRDKISENWYSNIRKTGYGYRDISKAFEDAGAVGLISSYWSRAFGANKVFSARTDKIPNVDVNLEDYTMLYRMVENGTTPTVKIISTSKELGDVPTFNTLAEIKGLEKPNEYIILSAHFDSWDGSQGTTDNGTGTIVMMEAMRILKKFYPNPKRTIMVGHWGSEEQGLNGSRAFVEDYPNIVENIQAVFNQDNGTGRVVSISGQGFLNSYDYLSNWLSSVPQEVTKHIETDFPGMPGSGGTDHASFVAAGAPAFNLSALDWEYWNYTWHTNLDSYDKIVFDDLKNNVILTAILAYKASEDPDKASREKRVLPESSVNPRTGRMMRARGWPSVRKPNRDGTSSK
;
A
#
# COMPACT_ATOMS: atom_id res chain seq x y z
N GLN A 1 11.25 -2.23 -20.33
CA GLN A 1 11.04 -0.83 -19.90
C GLN A 1 9.62 -0.39 -20.29
N TRP A 2 8.89 0.25 -19.36
CA TRP A 2 7.55 0.77 -19.63
C TRP A 2 7.44 2.29 -19.39
N GLY A 3 8.38 2.90 -18.68
CA GLY A 3 8.40 4.33 -18.39
C GLY A 3 9.71 4.80 -17.80
N ILE A 4 9.67 5.99 -17.24
CA ILE A 4 10.76 6.60 -16.46
C ILE A 4 10.19 7.10 -15.13
N TRP A 5 11.03 7.26 -14.12
CA TRP A 5 10.64 7.80 -12.83
C TRP A 5 11.77 8.65 -12.25
N ARG A 6 11.41 9.59 -11.39
CA ARG A 6 12.39 10.38 -10.65
C ARG A 6 13.15 9.46 -9.68
N GLY A 7 14.41 9.19 -10.00
CA GLY A 7 15.30 8.37 -9.18
C GLY A 7 15.72 9.12 -7.92
N TRP A 8 15.71 8.42 -6.79
CA TRP A 8 16.06 8.99 -5.50
C TRP A 8 16.64 7.91 -4.59
N GLU A 9 17.64 8.29 -3.80
CA GLU A 9 18.31 7.40 -2.86
C GLU A 9 18.31 8.02 -1.47
N ARG A 10 17.83 7.26 -0.50
CA ARG A 10 17.80 7.67 0.91
C ARG A 10 19.20 7.63 1.51
N GLY A 11 19.57 8.69 2.24
CA GLY A 11 20.72 8.71 3.11
C GLY A 11 20.36 8.50 4.57
N ILE A 12 21.03 9.22 5.47
CA ILE A 12 20.78 9.16 6.91
C ILE A 12 19.61 10.07 7.32
N THR A 13 18.94 9.69 8.41
CA THR A 13 17.98 10.54 9.11
C THR A 13 18.28 10.50 10.60
N HIS A 14 18.59 11.68 11.19
CA HIS A 14 18.72 11.87 12.62
C HIS A 14 17.76 12.96 13.07
N ILE A 15 17.00 12.69 14.11
CA ILE A 15 16.01 13.62 14.66
C ILE A 15 16.24 13.68 16.15
N ASP A 16 16.62 14.85 16.67
CA ASP A 16 16.86 15.08 18.08
C ASP A 16 15.98 16.21 18.61
N MET A 17 15.23 15.97 19.66
CA MET A 17 14.69 17.04 20.47
C MET A 17 15.83 17.60 21.32
N LEU A 18 16.08 18.90 21.25
CA LEU A 18 17.15 19.58 22.02
C LEU A 18 16.59 20.29 23.24
N LYS A 19 15.35 20.77 23.21
CA LYS A 19 14.63 21.42 24.30
C LYS A 19 13.24 20.82 24.43
N PRO A 20 12.71 20.70 25.65
CA PRO A 20 13.26 21.11 26.96
C PRO A 20 14.37 20.20 27.49
N ARG A 21 14.58 19.04 26.89
CA ARG A 21 15.63 18.06 27.20
C ARG A 21 16.15 17.40 25.95
N VAL A 22 17.39 16.94 25.95
CA VAL A 22 17.94 16.18 24.81
C VAL A 22 17.35 14.77 24.77
N ARG A 23 16.81 14.40 23.60
CA ARG A 23 16.29 13.07 23.33
C ARG A 23 16.31 12.79 21.83
N THR A 24 16.89 11.68 21.42
CA THR A 24 16.77 11.18 20.05
C THR A 24 15.36 10.64 19.81
N LEU A 25 14.75 11.05 18.71
CA LEU A 25 13.43 10.64 18.28
C LEU A 25 13.54 9.58 17.19
N ASN A 26 12.65 8.60 17.21
CA ASN A 26 12.59 7.56 16.20
C ASN A 26 11.78 8.05 15.00
N GLY A 27 12.46 8.33 13.91
CA GLY A 27 11.83 8.82 12.69
C GLY A 27 12.67 8.58 11.44
N ARG A 28 12.02 8.76 10.30
CA ARG A 28 12.60 8.53 8.99
C ARG A 28 12.16 9.60 8.00
N GLN A 29 13.07 10.03 7.13
CA GLN A 29 12.74 10.90 6.01
C GLN A 29 11.74 10.19 5.08
N LEU A 30 10.73 10.89 4.57
CA LEU A 30 9.83 10.34 3.56
C LEU A 30 10.56 10.23 2.19
N ALA A 31 10.07 9.34 1.34
CA ALA A 31 10.65 9.17 0.00
C ALA A 31 10.52 10.47 -0.82
N TRP A 32 11.53 10.77 -1.61
CA TRP A 32 11.66 12.02 -2.40
C TRP A 32 11.61 13.32 -1.57
N SER A 33 11.77 13.23 -0.26
CA SER A 33 11.90 14.42 0.58
C SER A 33 13.25 15.11 0.30
N PRO A 34 13.28 16.45 0.25
CA PRO A 34 14.52 17.19 0.16
C PRO A 34 15.45 16.93 1.35
N SER A 35 16.77 16.99 1.08
CA SER A 35 17.79 16.92 2.10
C SER A 35 17.83 18.20 2.95
N THR A 36 18.31 18.08 4.18
CA THR A 36 18.81 19.23 4.95
C THR A 36 20.24 19.57 4.51
N SER A 37 20.78 20.69 5.01
CA SER A 37 22.21 20.89 4.99
C SER A 37 22.92 19.81 5.83
N LYS A 38 24.24 19.62 5.65
CA LYS A 38 25.06 18.70 6.46
C LYS A 38 24.99 19.01 7.97
N ARG A 39 24.74 20.26 8.35
CA ARG A 39 24.59 20.68 9.75
C ARG A 39 23.19 20.40 10.29
N GLY A 40 22.24 20.05 9.42
CA GLY A 40 20.82 19.91 9.73
C GLY A 40 20.12 21.25 9.86
N ILE A 41 18.87 21.18 10.29
CA ILE A 41 18.02 22.32 10.60
C ILE A 41 17.62 22.19 12.06
N THR A 42 17.78 23.28 12.82
CA THR A 42 17.33 23.37 14.22
C THR A 42 16.26 24.43 14.30
N ALA A 43 15.07 24.06 14.78
CA ALA A 43 13.94 24.97 14.86
C ALA A 43 12.94 24.57 15.94
N GLU A 44 12.11 25.51 16.33
CA GLU A 44 10.94 25.27 17.17
C GLU A 44 9.88 24.47 16.42
N VAL A 45 9.10 23.69 17.17
CA VAL A 45 7.99 22.90 16.65
C VAL A 45 6.68 23.58 16.98
N THR A 46 5.78 23.62 15.99
CA THR A 46 4.39 24.05 16.15
C THR A 46 3.44 22.99 15.58
N LYS A 47 2.15 23.11 15.87
CA LYS A 47 1.09 22.24 15.30
C LYS A 47 0.05 23.09 14.59
N VAL A 48 -0.71 22.46 13.68
CA VAL A 48 -1.91 23.09 13.11
C VAL A 48 -2.91 23.35 14.25
N PRO A 49 -3.35 24.59 14.50
CA PRO A 49 -4.34 24.87 15.52
C PRO A 49 -5.74 24.42 15.10
N GLU A 50 -6.67 24.44 16.03
CA GLU A 50 -8.08 24.49 15.66
C GLU A 50 -8.38 25.83 15.03
N ILE A 51 -9.10 25.81 13.90
CA ILE A 51 -9.45 26.99 13.11
C ILE A 51 -10.94 26.98 12.80
N ASP A 52 -11.53 28.16 12.66
CA ASP A 52 -12.94 28.28 12.32
C ASP A 52 -13.16 28.43 10.82
N ASN A 53 -12.24 29.07 10.12
CA ASN A 53 -12.32 29.41 8.71
C ASN A 53 -10.93 29.56 8.06
N LYS A 54 -10.92 29.83 6.74
CA LYS A 54 -9.68 30.02 5.99
C LYS A 54 -8.89 31.25 6.41
N GLU A 55 -9.55 32.33 6.80
CA GLU A 55 -8.92 33.59 7.24
C GLU A 55 -8.10 33.39 8.51
N ASP A 56 -8.61 32.60 9.45
CA ASP A 56 -7.88 32.23 10.69
C ASP A 56 -6.66 31.40 10.35
N PHE A 57 -6.82 30.42 9.42
CA PHE A 57 -5.68 29.65 8.95
C PHE A 57 -4.61 30.51 8.28
N ASP A 58 -5.00 31.40 7.37
CA ASP A 58 -4.07 32.31 6.67
C ASP A 58 -3.35 33.24 7.63
N SER A 59 -4.01 33.64 8.72
CA SER A 59 -3.41 34.45 9.78
C SER A 59 -2.38 33.67 10.58
N TRP A 60 -2.71 32.43 10.99
CA TRP A 60 -1.76 31.54 11.67
C TRP A 60 -0.60 31.15 10.75
N LEU A 61 -0.86 30.92 9.46
CA LEU A 61 0.16 30.54 8.49
C LEU A 61 1.32 31.55 8.40
N LYS A 62 1.07 32.83 8.67
CA LYS A 62 2.12 33.86 8.75
C LYS A 62 3.09 33.66 9.91
N THR A 63 2.75 32.84 10.91
CA THR A 63 3.55 32.59 12.12
C THR A 63 4.47 31.40 12.02
N VAL A 64 4.37 30.58 10.93
CA VAL A 64 5.09 29.30 10.80
C VAL A 64 6.50 29.44 10.23
N LYS A 65 6.86 30.64 9.76
CA LYS A 65 8.18 30.89 9.20
C LYS A 65 9.29 30.49 10.18
N GLY A 66 10.22 29.66 9.71
CA GLY A 66 11.35 29.19 10.49
C GLY A 66 11.02 28.09 11.52
N LYS A 67 9.84 27.46 11.44
CA LYS A 67 9.40 26.41 12.37
C LYS A 67 9.19 25.06 11.66
N PHE A 68 9.30 23.97 12.44
CA PHE A 68 8.76 22.66 12.05
C PHE A 68 7.26 22.60 12.36
N ILE A 69 6.50 21.96 11.50
CA ILE A 69 5.05 21.82 11.68
C ILE A 69 4.69 20.34 11.87
N LEU A 70 3.94 20.03 12.94
CA LEU A 70 3.30 18.74 13.15
C LEU A 70 2.04 18.67 12.25
N VAL A 71 2.02 17.71 11.32
CA VAL A 71 1.00 17.64 10.25
C VAL A 71 0.09 16.41 10.32
N SER A 72 0.14 15.67 11.41
CA SER A 72 -0.73 14.52 11.66
C SER A 72 -1.63 14.73 12.86
N GLN A 73 -2.72 13.97 12.92
CA GLN A 73 -3.60 13.96 14.08
C GLN A 73 -2.90 13.39 15.32
N ASN A 74 -3.27 13.87 16.50
CA ASN A 74 -2.87 13.23 17.75
C ASN A 74 -3.72 11.99 18.01
N GLN A 75 -3.18 11.03 18.76
CA GLN A 75 -3.90 9.82 19.18
C GLN A 75 -4.02 9.78 20.71
N ILE A 76 -5.17 9.32 21.22
CA ILE A 76 -5.39 9.16 22.66
C ILE A 76 -4.55 8.05 23.27
N THR A 77 -4.24 7.03 22.47
CA THR A 77 -3.45 5.88 22.87
C THR A 77 -2.73 5.29 21.67
N GLY A 78 -1.49 4.84 21.87
CA GLY A 78 -0.69 4.12 20.87
C GLY A 78 -0.81 2.59 20.97
N ARG A 79 -1.69 2.06 21.84
CA ARG A 79 -1.85 0.61 21.93
C ARG A 79 -2.56 0.04 20.71
N PRO A 80 -2.05 -1.07 20.13
CA PRO A 80 -2.69 -1.79 19.03
C PRO A 80 -4.12 -2.23 19.38
N ASP A 81 -4.98 -2.31 18.36
CA ASP A 81 -6.37 -2.75 18.55
C ASP A 81 -6.45 -4.19 19.08
N SER A 82 -5.51 -5.07 18.67
CA SER A 82 -5.41 -6.45 19.17
C SER A 82 -5.22 -6.52 20.69
N GLN A 83 -4.47 -5.60 21.28
CA GLN A 83 -4.32 -5.53 22.74
C GLN A 83 -5.59 -5.03 23.43
N TRP A 84 -6.31 -4.11 22.79
CA TRP A 84 -7.61 -3.67 23.32
C TRP A 84 -8.66 -4.79 23.24
N GLU A 85 -8.64 -5.57 22.17
CA GLU A 85 -9.52 -6.72 21.98
C GLU A 85 -9.26 -7.80 23.03
N GLU A 86 -7.99 -8.05 23.36
CA GLU A 86 -7.56 -9.08 24.30
C GLU A 86 -7.79 -8.68 25.77
N TYR A 87 -7.50 -7.43 26.15
CA TYR A 87 -7.39 -7.04 27.55
C TYR A 87 -8.46 -6.06 28.05
N ALA A 88 -9.09 -5.30 27.15
CA ALA A 88 -10.07 -4.31 27.57
C ALA A 88 -11.46 -4.93 27.77
N THR A 89 -12.29 -4.27 28.59
CA THR A 89 -13.71 -4.57 28.58
C THR A 89 -14.32 -4.18 27.24
N PRO A 90 -15.41 -4.85 26.76
CA PRO A 90 -16.07 -4.48 25.52
C PRO A 90 -16.46 -3.00 25.43
N GLU A 91 -16.96 -2.44 26.55
CA GLU A 91 -17.31 -1.02 26.65
C GLU A 91 -16.09 -0.10 26.48
N SER A 92 -14.99 -0.41 27.18
CA SER A 92 -13.76 0.37 27.09
C SER A 92 -13.17 0.34 25.69
N PHE A 93 -13.20 -0.83 25.02
CA PHE A 93 -12.74 -0.97 23.64
C PHE A 93 -13.62 -0.18 22.66
N ALA A 94 -14.97 -0.25 22.84
CA ALA A 94 -15.88 0.52 22.01
C ALA A 94 -15.68 2.03 22.17
N ASN A 95 -15.51 2.51 23.39
CA ASN A 95 -15.23 3.92 23.70
C ASN A 95 -13.90 4.39 23.07
N MET A 96 -12.87 3.57 23.13
CA MET A 96 -11.57 3.89 22.48
C MET A 96 -11.73 4.04 20.97
N LYS A 97 -12.45 3.13 20.30
CA LYS A 97 -12.73 3.22 18.86
C LYS A 97 -13.50 4.49 18.50
N GLU A 98 -14.56 4.79 19.25
CA GLU A 98 -15.36 6.01 19.04
C GLU A 98 -14.50 7.28 19.20
N GLN A 99 -13.65 7.34 20.22
CA GLN A 99 -12.75 8.48 20.43
C GLN A 99 -11.75 8.63 19.29
N ARG A 100 -11.17 7.54 18.76
CA ARG A 100 -10.28 7.60 17.60
C ARG A 100 -11.01 8.10 16.34
N ASP A 101 -12.22 7.61 16.10
CA ASP A 101 -13.03 8.05 14.97
C ASP A 101 -13.36 9.55 15.08
N LYS A 102 -13.71 10.03 16.26
CA LYS A 102 -13.96 11.46 16.54
C LYS A 102 -12.72 12.32 16.33
N ILE A 103 -11.54 11.87 16.78
CA ILE A 103 -10.27 12.56 16.54
C ILE A 103 -10.00 12.67 15.04
N SER A 104 -10.17 11.57 14.30
CA SER A 104 -10.02 11.57 12.85
C SER A 104 -11.01 12.53 12.16
N GLU A 105 -12.27 12.49 12.54
CA GLU A 105 -13.30 13.36 11.98
C GLU A 105 -13.00 14.84 12.25
N ASN A 106 -12.62 15.17 13.48
CA ASN A 106 -12.23 16.53 13.87
C ASN A 106 -11.01 17.01 13.10
N TRP A 107 -9.98 16.17 12.96
CA TRP A 107 -8.78 16.49 12.18
C TRP A 107 -9.11 16.80 10.73
N TYR A 108 -9.82 15.91 10.04
CA TYR A 108 -10.18 16.14 8.65
C TYR A 108 -11.15 17.31 8.47
N SER A 109 -12.04 17.53 9.45
CA SER A 109 -12.91 18.71 9.46
C SER A 109 -12.10 19.99 9.57
N ASN A 110 -11.11 20.02 10.48
CA ASN A 110 -10.21 21.16 10.66
C ASN A 110 -9.39 21.45 9.38
N ILE A 111 -8.84 20.39 8.75
CA ILE A 111 -8.11 20.57 7.47
C ILE A 111 -9.03 21.11 6.36
N ARG A 112 -10.28 20.66 6.25
CA ARG A 112 -11.22 21.21 5.26
C ARG A 112 -11.48 22.71 5.44
N LYS A 113 -11.52 23.19 6.68
CA LYS A 113 -11.72 24.63 6.98
C LYS A 113 -10.55 25.50 6.51
N THR A 114 -9.35 24.92 6.32
CA THR A 114 -8.20 25.65 5.75
C THR A 114 -8.40 26.11 4.31
N GLY A 115 -9.36 25.51 3.59
CA GLY A 115 -9.55 25.72 2.15
C GLY A 115 -8.54 24.98 1.28
N TYR A 116 -7.60 24.24 1.87
CA TYR A 116 -6.63 23.39 1.15
C TYR A 116 -7.05 21.93 1.18
N GLY A 117 -6.75 21.21 0.12
CA GLY A 117 -6.81 19.75 0.11
C GLY A 117 -5.73 19.16 1.05
N TYR A 118 -5.99 17.96 1.58
CA TYR A 118 -5.02 17.29 2.46
C TYR A 118 -3.62 17.11 1.81
N ARG A 119 -3.58 17.04 0.47
CA ARG A 119 -2.31 16.95 -0.28
C ARG A 119 -1.65 18.31 -0.47
N ASP A 120 -2.43 19.37 -0.61
CA ASP A 120 -1.95 20.70 -1.02
C ASP A 120 -1.49 21.55 0.17
N ILE A 121 -1.98 21.23 1.38
CA ILE A 121 -1.66 21.99 2.59
C ILE A 121 -0.16 21.97 2.92
N SER A 122 0.54 20.88 2.60
CA SER A 122 1.99 20.77 2.80
C SER A 122 2.76 21.80 1.99
N LYS A 123 2.28 22.09 0.79
CA LYS A 123 2.85 23.14 -0.07
C LYS A 123 2.59 24.54 0.49
N ALA A 124 1.41 24.78 1.04
CA ALA A 124 1.11 26.05 1.70
C ALA A 124 2.05 26.32 2.89
N PHE A 125 2.38 25.30 3.69
CA PHE A 125 3.37 25.41 4.76
C PHE A 125 4.78 25.75 4.23
N GLU A 126 5.21 25.06 3.18
CA GLU A 126 6.48 25.32 2.52
C GLU A 126 6.56 26.77 2.00
N ASP A 127 5.54 27.23 1.30
CA ASP A 127 5.48 28.57 0.71
C ASP A 127 5.40 29.67 1.79
N ALA A 128 4.84 29.35 2.97
CA ALA A 128 4.82 30.25 4.13
C ALA A 128 6.17 30.31 4.89
N GLY A 129 7.15 29.50 4.47
CA GLY A 129 8.51 29.53 5.03
C GLY A 129 8.71 28.63 6.25
N ALA A 130 7.87 27.61 6.44
CA ALA A 130 8.20 26.51 7.34
C ALA A 130 9.53 25.87 6.91
N VAL A 131 10.26 25.28 7.86
CA VAL A 131 11.57 24.69 7.60
C VAL A 131 11.57 23.17 7.52
N GLY A 132 10.43 22.54 7.74
CA GLY A 132 10.19 21.13 7.56
C GLY A 132 8.86 20.68 8.16
N LEU A 133 8.42 19.49 7.74
CA LEU A 133 7.19 18.87 8.23
C LEU A 133 7.51 17.60 8.98
N ILE A 134 6.79 17.38 10.09
CA ILE A 134 6.88 16.18 10.92
C ILE A 134 5.50 15.52 10.91
N SER A 135 5.42 14.33 10.33
CA SER A 135 4.22 13.49 10.30
C SER A 135 4.35 12.29 11.25
N SER A 136 3.23 11.65 11.49
CA SER A 136 3.13 10.29 12.00
C SER A 136 2.01 9.58 11.28
N TYR A 137 2.35 8.74 10.31
CA TYR A 137 1.40 7.88 9.58
C TYR A 137 1.16 6.59 10.37
N TRP A 138 0.76 6.75 11.61
CA TRP A 138 0.62 5.64 12.53
C TRP A 138 -0.27 4.51 12.01
N SER A 139 0.27 3.28 12.08
CA SER A 139 -0.35 2.05 11.62
C SER A 139 -0.92 1.17 12.73
N ARG A 140 -1.10 1.70 13.94
CA ARG A 140 -1.55 0.97 15.13
C ARG A 140 -0.52 -0.04 15.66
N ALA A 141 0.77 0.19 15.38
CA ALA A 141 1.90 -0.58 15.87
C ALA A 141 2.82 0.27 16.73
N PHE A 142 3.59 -0.37 17.64
CA PHE A 142 4.63 0.29 18.40
C PHE A 142 5.89 0.51 17.56
N GLY A 143 6.49 1.69 17.66
CA GLY A 143 7.77 2.01 17.03
C GLY A 143 7.78 2.03 15.50
N ALA A 144 6.64 1.89 14.84
CA ALA A 144 6.55 1.90 13.40
C ALA A 144 6.63 3.32 12.82
N ASN A 145 7.44 3.48 11.77
CA ASN A 145 7.42 4.64 10.88
C ASN A 145 6.90 4.17 9.52
N LYS A 146 5.90 4.86 8.97
CA LYS A 146 5.45 4.60 7.60
C LYS A 146 6.21 5.44 6.60
N VAL A 147 6.52 4.83 5.47
CA VAL A 147 7.19 5.49 4.36
C VAL A 147 6.20 5.69 3.22
N PHE A 148 6.03 6.93 2.83
CA PHE A 148 5.29 7.38 1.66
C PHE A 148 6.06 8.49 0.98
N SER A 149 5.59 8.96 -0.17
CA SER A 149 6.16 10.13 -0.85
C SER A 149 6.02 11.40 0.00
N ALA A 150 7.07 12.18 0.10
CA ALA A 150 7.01 13.53 0.63
C ALA A 150 6.10 14.42 -0.23
N ARG A 151 5.52 15.44 0.40
CA ARG A 151 4.61 16.39 -0.24
C ARG A 151 5.18 17.80 -0.28
N THR A 152 6.49 17.90 -0.14
CA THR A 152 7.26 19.14 -0.17
C THR A 152 8.37 19.03 -1.20
N ASP A 153 8.72 20.14 -1.84
CA ASP A 153 9.77 20.21 -2.86
C ASP A 153 11.07 20.86 -2.36
N LYS A 154 11.01 21.65 -1.27
CA LYS A 154 12.12 22.48 -0.80
C LYS A 154 12.51 22.25 0.65
N ILE A 155 11.61 21.70 1.46
CA ILE A 155 11.83 21.48 2.89
C ILE A 155 11.72 20.00 3.24
N PRO A 156 12.49 19.49 4.22
CA PRO A 156 12.43 18.09 4.62
C PRO A 156 11.07 17.71 5.19
N ASN A 157 10.64 16.50 4.88
CA ASN A 157 9.45 15.89 5.41
C ASN A 157 9.84 14.53 6.03
N VAL A 158 9.59 14.38 7.33
CA VAL A 158 9.93 13.18 8.10
C VAL A 158 8.69 12.56 8.73
N ASP A 159 8.65 11.24 8.81
CA ASP A 159 7.71 10.51 9.64
C ASP A 159 8.36 10.13 10.96
N VAL A 160 7.69 10.36 12.07
CA VAL A 160 8.13 10.05 13.43
C VAL A 160 7.15 9.05 14.03
N ASN A 161 7.64 8.02 14.74
CA ASN A 161 6.77 7.07 15.40
C ASN A 161 5.77 7.77 16.34
N LEU A 162 4.65 7.12 16.60
CA LEU A 162 3.56 7.77 17.35
C LEU A 162 4.01 8.21 18.75
N GLU A 163 4.84 7.42 19.42
CA GLU A 163 5.28 7.67 20.78
C GLU A 163 6.00 9.02 20.91
N ASP A 164 6.91 9.30 20.00
CA ASP A 164 7.67 10.53 19.97
C ASP A 164 6.84 11.69 19.38
N TYR A 165 6.04 11.40 18.35
CA TYR A 165 5.15 12.40 17.73
C TYR A 165 4.14 12.95 18.74
N THR A 166 3.43 12.07 19.46
CA THR A 166 2.43 12.50 20.44
C THR A 166 3.06 13.19 21.65
N MET A 167 4.31 12.87 22.00
CA MET A 167 5.06 13.61 23.00
C MET A 167 5.28 15.07 22.55
N LEU A 168 5.78 15.29 21.33
CA LEU A 168 5.94 16.63 20.76
C LEU A 168 4.60 17.37 20.69
N TYR A 169 3.55 16.67 20.22
CA TYR A 169 2.22 17.24 20.08
C TYR A 169 1.67 17.75 21.42
N ARG A 170 1.73 16.91 22.47
CA ARG A 170 1.28 17.31 23.82
C ARG A 170 2.11 18.43 24.43
N MET A 171 3.43 18.49 24.14
CA MET A 171 4.25 19.61 24.57
C MET A 171 3.75 20.92 23.98
N VAL A 172 3.54 20.96 22.65
CA VAL A 172 3.02 22.16 21.98
C VAL A 172 1.63 22.52 22.49
N GLU A 173 0.76 21.53 22.67
CA GLU A 173 -0.62 21.73 23.16
C GLU A 173 -0.67 22.32 24.57
N ASN A 174 0.28 21.93 25.45
CA ASN A 174 0.40 22.44 26.79
C ASN A 174 1.28 23.72 26.90
N GLY A 175 1.52 24.40 25.77
CA GLY A 175 2.25 25.68 25.76
C GLY A 175 3.78 25.56 25.87
N THR A 176 4.33 24.34 25.84
CA THR A 176 5.79 24.15 25.77
C THR A 176 6.21 24.18 24.30
N THR A 177 7.26 24.93 23.97
CA THR A 177 7.80 25.01 22.62
C THR A 177 9.04 24.12 22.50
N PRO A 178 8.91 22.85 22.02
CA PRO A 178 10.08 22.00 21.84
C PRO A 178 10.94 22.52 20.69
N THR A 179 12.26 22.37 20.84
CA THR A 179 13.23 22.64 19.77
C THR A 179 13.74 21.30 19.25
N VAL A 180 13.61 21.08 17.95
CA VAL A 180 14.05 19.87 17.28
C VAL A 180 15.14 20.17 16.27
N LYS A 181 16.12 19.26 16.16
CA LYS A 181 17.13 19.26 15.11
C LYS A 181 16.88 18.06 14.20
N ILE A 182 16.80 18.30 12.90
CA ILE A 182 16.69 17.27 11.87
C ILE A 182 17.92 17.33 10.97
N ILE A 183 18.59 16.19 10.81
CA ILE A 183 19.60 15.96 9.77
C ILE A 183 19.05 14.85 8.89
N SER A 184 18.74 15.15 7.64
CA SER A 184 18.32 14.16 6.66
C SER A 184 19.06 14.39 5.35
N THR A 185 19.58 13.31 4.78
CA THR A 185 20.29 13.35 3.51
C THR A 185 19.66 12.39 2.52
N SER A 186 19.69 12.78 1.27
CA SER A 186 19.22 11.98 0.13
C SER A 186 20.02 12.39 -1.12
N LYS A 187 19.93 11.60 -2.16
CA LYS A 187 20.56 11.87 -3.44
C LYS A 187 19.52 11.78 -4.56
N GLU A 188 19.39 12.85 -5.33
CA GLU A 188 18.61 12.83 -6.57
C GLU A 188 19.45 12.13 -7.65
N LEU A 189 18.83 11.16 -8.35
CA LEU A 189 19.47 10.37 -9.38
C LEU A 189 19.04 10.78 -10.80
N GLY A 190 18.18 11.78 -10.91
CA GLY A 190 17.54 12.17 -12.17
C GLY A 190 16.48 11.16 -12.62
N ASP A 191 16.16 11.19 -13.89
CA ASP A 191 15.18 10.26 -14.47
C ASP A 191 15.83 8.88 -14.64
N VAL A 192 15.19 7.86 -14.09
CA VAL A 192 15.62 6.46 -14.17
C VAL A 192 14.58 5.62 -14.91
N PRO A 193 14.99 4.65 -15.73
CA PRO A 193 14.05 3.76 -16.40
C PRO A 193 13.35 2.83 -15.42
N THR A 194 12.07 2.56 -15.70
CA THR A 194 11.23 1.63 -14.93
C THR A 194 10.88 0.42 -15.76
N PHE A 195 10.81 -0.75 -15.10
CA PHE A 195 10.69 -2.03 -15.78
C PHE A 195 9.62 -2.90 -15.13
N ASN A 196 9.04 -3.81 -15.93
CA ASN A 196 8.44 -5.05 -15.47
C ASN A 196 9.40 -6.19 -15.79
N THR A 197 9.47 -7.20 -14.93
CA THR A 197 10.23 -8.42 -15.21
C THR A 197 9.26 -9.53 -15.58
N LEU A 198 9.41 -10.08 -16.78
CA LEU A 198 8.53 -11.11 -17.33
C LEU A 198 9.33 -12.36 -17.66
N ALA A 199 8.76 -13.53 -17.36
CA ALA A 199 9.30 -14.81 -17.82
C ALA A 199 8.14 -15.74 -18.15
N GLU A 200 8.34 -16.70 -19.11
CA GLU A 200 7.27 -17.60 -19.53
C GLU A 200 7.73 -19.03 -19.71
N ILE A 201 6.78 -19.95 -19.55
CA ILE A 201 6.83 -21.32 -20.04
C ILE A 201 5.80 -21.38 -21.18
N LYS A 202 6.28 -21.44 -22.41
CA LYS A 202 5.42 -21.34 -23.58
C LYS A 202 4.50 -22.55 -23.71
N GLY A 203 3.23 -22.31 -23.99
CA GLY A 203 2.22 -23.34 -24.23
C GLY A 203 2.42 -24.08 -25.54
N LEU A 204 2.09 -25.37 -25.56
CA LEU A 204 2.20 -26.20 -26.76
C LEU A 204 0.92 -26.22 -27.64
N GLU A 205 -0.26 -26.29 -26.98
CA GLU A 205 -1.52 -26.44 -27.70
C GLU A 205 -2.18 -25.07 -27.96
N LYS A 206 -2.16 -24.20 -26.93
CA LYS A 206 -2.78 -22.87 -26.94
C LYS A 206 -1.75 -21.80 -26.56
N PRO A 207 -0.68 -21.61 -27.34
CA PRO A 207 0.46 -20.74 -26.97
C PRO A 207 0.07 -19.25 -26.83
N ASN A 208 -1.06 -18.84 -27.37
CA ASN A 208 -1.56 -17.48 -27.30
C ASN A 208 -2.63 -17.27 -26.22
N GLU A 209 -2.92 -18.28 -25.40
CA GLU A 209 -3.73 -18.15 -24.19
C GLU A 209 -2.81 -18.17 -22.97
N TYR A 210 -3.07 -17.32 -21.97
CA TYR A 210 -2.11 -17.03 -20.91
C TYR A 210 -2.68 -17.25 -19.51
N ILE A 211 -1.88 -17.86 -18.66
CA ILE A 211 -2.01 -17.78 -17.20
C ILE A 211 -0.92 -16.85 -16.71
N ILE A 212 -1.26 -15.86 -15.88
CA ILE A 212 -0.29 -14.92 -15.34
C ILE A 212 -0.19 -15.10 -13.83
N LEU A 213 1.02 -15.38 -13.33
CA LEU A 213 1.39 -15.34 -11.92
C LEU A 213 1.91 -13.93 -11.62
N SER A 214 1.24 -13.23 -10.72
CA SER A 214 1.34 -11.77 -10.58
C SER A 214 1.76 -11.37 -9.16
N ALA A 215 2.80 -10.57 -9.06
CA ALA A 215 3.22 -9.88 -7.86
C ALA A 215 4.04 -8.65 -8.24
N HIS A 216 4.01 -7.58 -7.45
CA HIS A 216 4.93 -6.45 -7.71
C HIS A 216 6.33 -6.73 -7.16
N PHE A 217 7.30 -6.00 -7.69
CA PHE A 217 8.72 -6.22 -7.42
C PHE A 217 9.39 -4.99 -6.77
N ASP A 218 8.73 -3.85 -6.83
CA ASP A 218 9.14 -2.67 -6.08
C ASP A 218 8.62 -2.73 -4.64
N SER A 219 9.19 -1.92 -3.78
CA SER A 219 8.78 -1.74 -2.39
C SER A 219 9.21 -0.36 -1.90
N TRP A 220 8.56 0.13 -0.86
CA TRP A 220 9.04 1.30 -0.16
C TRP A 220 10.38 1.02 0.53
N ASP A 221 11.33 1.93 0.35
CA ASP A 221 12.71 1.85 0.85
C ASP A 221 12.86 2.05 2.39
N GLY A 222 11.75 1.97 3.12
CA GLY A 222 11.72 2.09 4.58
C GLY A 222 12.42 0.94 5.30
N SER A 223 12.38 -0.25 4.70
CA SER A 223 12.99 -1.49 5.17
C SER A 223 13.43 -2.35 3.99
N GLN A 224 13.28 -3.68 4.10
CA GLN A 224 13.69 -4.64 3.08
C GLN A 224 12.57 -4.97 2.07
N GLY A 225 11.32 -4.53 2.33
CA GLY A 225 10.18 -4.87 1.48
C GLY A 225 9.88 -6.36 1.46
N THR A 226 10.03 -7.01 2.61
CA THR A 226 10.00 -8.47 2.68
C THR A 226 8.60 -9.02 2.52
N THR A 227 7.63 -8.44 3.24
CA THR A 227 6.24 -8.88 3.19
C THR A 227 5.42 -8.04 2.19
N ASP A 228 5.96 -6.88 1.79
CA ASP A 228 5.39 -5.96 0.81
C ASP A 228 6.45 -5.59 -0.25
N ASN A 229 6.66 -6.37 -1.33
CA ASN A 229 6.00 -7.63 -1.68
C ASN A 229 7.02 -8.74 -2.02
N GLY A 230 8.13 -8.82 -1.28
CA GLY A 230 9.13 -9.89 -1.46
C GLY A 230 8.53 -11.29 -1.35
N THR A 231 7.58 -11.49 -0.42
CA THR A 231 6.88 -12.78 -0.24
C THR A 231 6.03 -13.15 -1.45
N GLY A 232 5.23 -12.24 -2.00
CA GLY A 232 4.45 -12.49 -3.22
C GLY A 232 5.37 -12.79 -4.41
N THR A 233 6.41 -12.00 -4.59
CA THR A 233 7.42 -12.23 -5.64
C THR A 233 8.03 -13.64 -5.56
N ILE A 234 8.49 -14.06 -4.38
CA ILE A 234 9.15 -15.37 -4.24
C ILE A 234 8.17 -16.54 -4.41
N VAL A 235 6.91 -16.39 -3.99
CA VAL A 235 5.86 -17.39 -4.23
C VAL A 235 5.66 -17.61 -5.72
N MET A 236 5.54 -16.54 -6.51
CA MET A 236 5.36 -16.65 -7.97
C MET A 236 6.60 -17.23 -8.66
N MET A 237 7.81 -16.84 -8.26
CA MET A 237 9.06 -17.38 -8.78
C MET A 237 9.18 -18.88 -8.48
N GLU A 238 8.90 -19.32 -7.26
CA GLU A 238 9.00 -20.71 -6.87
C GLU A 238 7.92 -21.58 -7.52
N ALA A 239 6.70 -21.07 -7.66
CA ALA A 239 5.65 -21.73 -8.43
C ALA A 239 6.09 -21.94 -9.89
N MET A 240 6.68 -20.92 -10.53
CA MET A 240 7.24 -21.04 -11.89
C MET A 240 8.38 -22.05 -11.98
N ARG A 241 9.27 -22.10 -10.98
CA ARG A 241 10.37 -23.07 -10.93
C ARG A 241 9.83 -24.51 -10.86
N ILE A 242 8.81 -24.75 -10.04
CA ILE A 242 8.14 -26.05 -9.91
C ILE A 242 7.45 -26.42 -11.23
N LEU A 243 6.68 -25.52 -11.80
CA LEU A 243 6.00 -25.73 -13.09
C LEU A 243 7.00 -26.02 -14.20
N LYS A 244 8.10 -25.26 -14.30
CA LYS A 244 9.14 -25.54 -15.31
C LYS A 244 9.75 -26.92 -15.16
N LYS A 245 9.90 -27.42 -13.95
CA LYS A 245 10.52 -28.73 -13.66
C LYS A 245 9.55 -29.89 -13.93
N PHE A 246 8.29 -29.78 -13.50
CA PHE A 246 7.33 -30.89 -13.49
C PHE A 246 6.25 -30.80 -14.57
N TYR A 247 6.07 -29.63 -15.15
CA TYR A 247 5.11 -29.34 -16.21
C TYR A 247 5.73 -28.43 -17.29
N PRO A 248 6.85 -28.89 -17.92
CA PRO A 248 7.63 -28.05 -18.85
C PRO A 248 6.90 -27.74 -20.17
N ASN A 249 5.85 -28.46 -20.48
CA ASN A 249 5.08 -28.38 -21.72
C ASN A 249 3.59 -28.09 -21.42
N PRO A 250 3.26 -26.91 -20.92
CA PRO A 250 1.87 -26.57 -20.59
C PRO A 250 1.01 -26.48 -21.86
N LYS A 251 -0.31 -26.66 -21.71
CA LYS A 251 -1.23 -26.41 -22.84
C LYS A 251 -1.26 -24.95 -23.21
N ARG A 252 -1.42 -24.06 -22.21
CA ARG A 252 -1.40 -22.60 -22.33
C ARG A 252 -0.07 -22.05 -21.85
N THR A 253 0.33 -20.90 -22.35
CA THR A 253 1.50 -20.20 -21.85
C THR A 253 1.29 -19.77 -20.40
N ILE A 254 2.22 -20.14 -19.53
CA ILE A 254 2.26 -19.68 -18.15
C ILE A 254 3.33 -18.61 -18.04
N MET A 255 2.93 -17.40 -17.68
CA MET A 255 3.80 -16.24 -17.54
C MET A 255 3.87 -15.81 -16.08
N VAL A 256 5.04 -15.37 -15.63
CA VAL A 256 5.15 -14.60 -14.40
C VAL A 256 5.35 -13.13 -14.74
N GLY A 257 4.60 -12.26 -14.07
CA GLY A 257 4.72 -10.81 -14.16
C GLY A 257 5.09 -10.23 -12.79
N HIS A 258 6.32 -9.70 -12.71
CA HIS A 258 6.77 -8.91 -11.57
C HIS A 258 6.74 -7.45 -11.95
N TRP A 259 5.77 -6.73 -11.36
CA TRP A 259 5.44 -5.37 -11.76
C TRP A 259 6.31 -4.36 -11.03
N GLY A 260 6.73 -3.31 -11.72
CA GLY A 260 7.43 -2.18 -11.13
C GLY A 260 6.51 -0.98 -10.94
N SER A 261 6.77 -0.19 -9.91
CA SER A 261 5.99 0.99 -9.53
C SER A 261 4.51 0.69 -9.24
N GLU A 262 4.26 -0.43 -8.59
CA GLU A 262 2.98 -0.74 -7.97
C GLU A 262 2.70 0.28 -6.88
N GLU A 263 3.64 0.51 -6.01
CA GLU A 263 3.62 1.41 -4.86
C GLU A 263 3.31 2.87 -5.23
N GLN A 264 3.56 3.25 -6.46
CA GLN A 264 3.23 4.56 -7.00
C GLN A 264 1.94 4.54 -7.82
N GLY A 265 1.14 3.48 -7.70
CA GLY A 265 -0.21 3.36 -8.23
C GLY A 265 -0.36 2.38 -9.40
N LEU A 266 0.09 1.14 -9.25
CA LEU A 266 -0.10 0.02 -10.20
C LEU A 266 0.47 0.32 -11.60
N ASN A 267 1.52 1.13 -11.72
CA ASN A 267 1.92 1.64 -13.04
C ASN A 267 2.44 0.55 -13.97
N GLY A 268 3.19 -0.43 -13.43
CA GLY A 268 3.73 -1.52 -14.24
C GLY A 268 2.67 -2.44 -14.81
N SER A 269 1.67 -2.86 -14.01
CA SER A 269 0.58 -3.69 -14.51
C SER A 269 -0.35 -2.92 -15.45
N ARG A 270 -0.60 -1.63 -15.19
CA ARG A 270 -1.36 -0.76 -16.12
C ARG A 270 -0.64 -0.61 -17.45
N ALA A 271 0.69 -0.41 -17.43
CA ALA A 271 1.48 -0.33 -18.64
C ALA A 271 1.45 -1.65 -19.42
N PHE A 272 1.52 -2.79 -18.73
CA PHE A 272 1.38 -4.09 -19.37
C PHE A 272 0.01 -4.25 -20.06
N VAL A 273 -1.07 -3.86 -19.38
CA VAL A 273 -2.43 -3.91 -19.93
C VAL A 273 -2.56 -3.02 -21.18
N GLU A 274 -1.95 -1.83 -21.17
CA GLU A 274 -1.98 -0.91 -22.31
C GLU A 274 -1.10 -1.38 -23.48
N ASP A 275 0.11 -1.91 -23.20
CA ASP A 275 1.11 -2.27 -24.21
C ASP A 275 0.82 -3.64 -24.86
N TYR A 276 0.14 -4.55 -24.15
CA TYR A 276 -0.10 -5.94 -24.61
C TYR A 276 -1.58 -6.32 -24.65
N PRO A 277 -2.44 -5.55 -25.34
CA PRO A 277 -3.89 -5.81 -25.37
C PRO A 277 -4.23 -7.22 -25.90
N ASN A 278 -3.47 -7.74 -26.86
CA ASN A 278 -3.66 -9.09 -27.39
C ASN A 278 -3.42 -10.19 -26.34
N ILE A 279 -2.44 -9.99 -25.44
CA ILE A 279 -2.22 -10.93 -24.33
C ILE A 279 -3.40 -10.82 -23.37
N VAL A 280 -3.77 -9.60 -22.98
CA VAL A 280 -4.87 -9.32 -22.02
C VAL A 280 -6.20 -9.90 -22.49
N GLU A 281 -6.51 -9.82 -23.78
CA GLU A 281 -7.70 -10.43 -24.39
C GLU A 281 -7.68 -11.97 -24.28
N ASN A 282 -6.51 -12.57 -24.24
CA ASN A 282 -6.34 -14.01 -24.22
C ASN A 282 -5.89 -14.57 -22.86
N ILE A 283 -6.03 -13.79 -21.78
CA ILE A 283 -5.82 -14.29 -20.43
C ILE A 283 -6.89 -15.30 -20.04
N GLN A 284 -6.46 -16.46 -19.57
CA GLN A 284 -7.26 -17.49 -18.93
C GLN A 284 -7.49 -17.17 -17.46
N ALA A 285 -6.43 -16.81 -16.76
CA ALA A 285 -6.46 -16.37 -15.36
C ALA A 285 -5.21 -15.56 -14.99
N VAL A 286 -5.38 -14.61 -14.08
CA VAL A 286 -4.28 -13.97 -13.34
C VAL A 286 -4.42 -14.36 -11.87
N PHE A 287 -3.37 -14.88 -11.26
CA PHE A 287 -3.28 -15.13 -9.83
C PHE A 287 -2.29 -14.15 -9.22
N ASN A 288 -2.79 -13.24 -8.40
CA ASN A 288 -2.00 -12.16 -7.79
C ASN A 288 -1.86 -12.36 -6.30
N GLN A 289 -0.65 -12.19 -5.76
CA GLN A 289 -0.42 -12.19 -4.32
C GLN A 289 0.37 -10.95 -3.92
N ASP A 290 -0.21 -10.21 -2.96
CA ASP A 290 0.32 -8.95 -2.44
C ASP A 290 -0.39 -8.60 -1.12
N ASN A 291 -0.16 -9.40 -0.08
CA ASN A 291 -0.82 -9.22 1.21
C ASN A 291 0.00 -9.83 2.36
N GLY A 292 1.28 -9.55 2.42
CA GLY A 292 2.11 -10.03 3.52
C GLY A 292 2.58 -11.48 3.38
N THR A 293 2.86 -12.10 4.51
CA THR A 293 3.53 -13.40 4.60
C THR A 293 2.58 -14.59 4.83
N GLY A 294 1.31 -14.34 5.12
CA GLY A 294 0.36 -15.35 5.54
C GLY A 294 -0.05 -16.34 4.44
N ARG A 295 -0.57 -17.50 4.84
CA ARG A 295 -1.23 -18.40 3.90
C ARG A 295 -2.47 -17.75 3.31
N VAL A 296 -2.80 -18.11 2.08
CA VAL A 296 -4.03 -17.64 1.43
C VAL A 296 -5.26 -18.15 2.19
N VAL A 297 -6.14 -17.24 2.54
CA VAL A 297 -7.38 -17.52 3.30
C VAL A 297 -8.64 -17.03 2.59
N SER A 298 -8.52 -16.26 1.50
CA SER A 298 -9.68 -15.83 0.75
C SER A 298 -9.38 -15.65 -0.74
N ILE A 299 -10.34 -16.05 -1.59
CA ILE A 299 -10.32 -15.84 -3.05
C ILE A 299 -11.71 -15.36 -3.48
N SER A 300 -11.77 -14.17 -4.10
CA SER A 300 -13.01 -13.62 -4.67
C SER A 300 -13.02 -13.78 -6.19
N GLY A 301 -14.21 -14.05 -6.75
CA GLY A 301 -14.43 -14.15 -8.20
C GLY A 301 -14.40 -12.82 -8.94
N GLN A 302 -14.15 -11.71 -8.26
CA GLN A 302 -13.92 -10.36 -8.83
C GLN A 302 -15.06 -9.87 -9.74
N GLY A 303 -16.30 -10.34 -9.48
CA GLY A 303 -17.47 -9.97 -10.24
C GLY A 303 -17.68 -10.72 -11.59
N PHE A 304 -16.85 -11.70 -11.88
CA PHE A 304 -17.04 -12.56 -13.05
C PHE A 304 -18.08 -13.65 -12.73
N LEU A 305 -19.19 -13.71 -13.51
CA LEU A 305 -20.38 -14.49 -13.16
C LEU A 305 -20.10 -15.98 -12.99
N ASN A 306 -19.36 -16.60 -13.90
CA ASN A 306 -19.11 -18.04 -13.88
C ASN A 306 -17.79 -18.40 -13.17
N SER A 307 -17.27 -17.49 -12.32
CA SER A 307 -16.03 -17.73 -11.57
C SER A 307 -16.13 -18.92 -10.61
N TYR A 308 -17.31 -19.20 -10.08
CA TYR A 308 -17.54 -20.37 -9.25
C TYR A 308 -17.15 -21.67 -9.96
N ASP A 309 -17.60 -21.86 -11.20
CA ASP A 309 -17.46 -23.13 -11.93
C ASP A 309 -15.98 -23.49 -12.13
N TYR A 310 -15.22 -22.58 -12.73
CA TYR A 310 -13.82 -22.87 -13.04
C TYR A 310 -12.90 -22.78 -11.80
N LEU A 311 -13.08 -21.80 -10.91
CA LEU A 311 -12.25 -21.70 -9.70
C LEU A 311 -12.50 -22.87 -8.73
N SER A 312 -13.74 -23.30 -8.54
CA SER A 312 -14.04 -24.47 -7.72
C SER A 312 -13.46 -25.74 -8.31
N ASN A 313 -13.53 -25.90 -9.66
CA ASN A 313 -12.89 -27.04 -10.33
C ASN A 313 -11.36 -27.03 -10.12
N TRP A 314 -10.69 -25.89 -10.27
CA TRP A 314 -9.24 -25.82 -10.06
C TRP A 314 -8.86 -26.03 -8.62
N LEU A 315 -9.58 -25.43 -7.65
CA LEU A 315 -9.36 -25.60 -6.22
C LEU A 315 -9.59 -27.04 -5.73
N SER A 316 -10.51 -27.77 -6.35
CA SER A 316 -10.79 -29.18 -5.98
C SER A 316 -9.59 -30.12 -6.14
N SER A 317 -8.60 -29.71 -6.94
CA SER A 317 -7.35 -30.48 -7.15
C SER A 317 -6.22 -30.07 -6.21
N VAL A 318 -6.41 -29.02 -5.42
CA VAL A 318 -5.46 -28.60 -4.41
C VAL A 318 -5.65 -29.45 -3.13
N PRO A 319 -4.57 -29.91 -2.46
CA PRO A 319 -4.69 -30.67 -1.23
C PRO A 319 -5.59 -29.97 -0.19
N GLN A 320 -6.40 -30.77 0.52
CA GLN A 320 -7.36 -30.23 1.49
C GLN A 320 -6.65 -29.47 2.63
N GLU A 321 -5.44 -29.86 2.97
CA GLU A 321 -4.62 -29.16 3.98
C GLU A 321 -4.41 -27.68 3.62
N VAL A 322 -4.34 -27.38 2.32
CA VAL A 322 -4.18 -26.02 1.80
C VAL A 322 -5.53 -25.31 1.71
N THR A 323 -6.55 -25.99 1.15
CA THR A 323 -7.83 -25.34 0.82
C THR A 323 -8.78 -25.19 2.01
N LYS A 324 -8.66 -26.01 3.07
CA LYS A 324 -9.57 -25.96 4.24
C LYS A 324 -9.63 -24.60 4.96
N HIS A 325 -8.69 -23.72 4.70
CA HIS A 325 -8.62 -22.38 5.28
C HIS A 325 -9.08 -21.26 4.32
N ILE A 326 -9.43 -21.64 3.08
CA ILE A 326 -9.76 -20.66 2.04
C ILE A 326 -11.27 -20.47 2.00
N GLU A 327 -11.70 -19.24 2.30
CA GLU A 327 -13.06 -18.77 2.05
C GLU A 327 -13.15 -18.25 0.62
N THR A 328 -14.26 -18.55 -0.05
CA THR A 328 -14.52 -18.11 -1.41
C THR A 328 -15.72 -17.20 -1.48
N ASP A 329 -15.60 -16.09 -2.23
CA ASP A 329 -16.68 -15.14 -2.49
C ASP A 329 -16.97 -15.09 -4.00
N PHE A 330 -18.02 -15.80 -4.42
CA PHE A 330 -18.40 -15.89 -5.83
C PHE A 330 -19.80 -15.31 -6.09
N PRO A 331 -19.98 -14.51 -7.13
CA PRO A 331 -18.96 -13.99 -8.05
C PRO A 331 -18.13 -12.85 -7.44
N GLY A 332 -18.39 -12.40 -6.22
CA GLY A 332 -17.71 -11.31 -5.55
C GLY A 332 -17.96 -9.94 -6.15
N MET A 333 -17.13 -8.97 -5.80
CA MET A 333 -17.13 -7.61 -6.35
C MET A 333 -15.83 -7.32 -7.08
N PRO A 334 -15.87 -6.57 -8.19
CA PRO A 334 -14.66 -6.26 -8.94
C PRO A 334 -13.70 -5.37 -8.13
N GLY A 335 -12.45 -5.77 -8.04
CA GLY A 335 -11.37 -4.97 -7.46
C GLY A 335 -11.11 -3.72 -8.30
N SER A 336 -11.01 -2.55 -7.64
CA SER A 336 -10.81 -1.25 -8.31
C SER A 336 -9.46 -0.60 -8.01
N GLY A 337 -8.60 -1.29 -7.29
CA GLY A 337 -7.29 -0.84 -6.82
C GLY A 337 -6.77 -1.75 -5.71
N GLY A 338 -5.75 -1.30 -5.00
CA GLY A 338 -5.16 -2.00 -3.86
C GLY A 338 -3.99 -2.88 -4.24
N THR A 339 -4.03 -3.54 -5.40
CA THR A 339 -2.92 -4.30 -5.98
C THR A 339 -3.18 -4.64 -7.45
N ASP A 340 -2.19 -5.19 -8.15
CA ASP A 340 -2.07 -5.31 -9.61
C ASP A 340 -3.18 -6.09 -10.31
N HIS A 341 -3.85 -7.06 -9.64
CA HIS A 341 -5.00 -7.75 -10.24
C HIS A 341 -6.08 -6.77 -10.74
N ALA A 342 -6.23 -5.63 -10.06
CA ALA A 342 -7.22 -4.62 -10.40
C ALA A 342 -7.01 -4.00 -11.79
N SER A 343 -5.77 -3.94 -12.29
CA SER A 343 -5.48 -3.49 -13.66
C SER A 343 -6.08 -4.43 -14.69
N PHE A 344 -6.00 -5.73 -14.47
CA PHE A 344 -6.54 -6.77 -15.34
C PHE A 344 -8.06 -6.88 -15.23
N VAL A 345 -8.62 -6.81 -14.00
CA VAL A 345 -10.08 -6.78 -13.77
C VAL A 345 -10.70 -5.60 -14.52
N ALA A 346 -10.09 -4.42 -14.45
CA ALA A 346 -10.56 -3.24 -15.16
C ALA A 346 -10.60 -3.45 -16.69
N ALA A 347 -9.63 -4.20 -17.23
CA ALA A 347 -9.57 -4.57 -18.63
C ALA A 347 -10.52 -5.76 -18.99
N GLY A 348 -11.25 -6.30 -18.01
CA GLY A 348 -12.17 -7.42 -18.20
C GLY A 348 -11.50 -8.78 -18.33
N ALA A 349 -10.27 -8.92 -17.84
CA ALA A 349 -9.57 -10.19 -17.75
C ALA A 349 -9.83 -10.86 -16.40
N PRO A 350 -10.08 -12.20 -16.34
CA PRO A 350 -10.24 -12.92 -15.09
C PRO A 350 -8.95 -12.84 -14.25
N ALA A 351 -8.97 -12.05 -13.19
CA ALA A 351 -7.81 -11.83 -12.34
C ALA A 351 -8.22 -11.88 -10.86
N PHE A 352 -7.53 -12.71 -10.09
CA PHE A 352 -7.90 -13.08 -8.74
C PHE A 352 -6.81 -12.70 -7.76
N ASN A 353 -7.17 -11.98 -6.71
CA ASN A 353 -6.28 -11.73 -5.59
C ASN A 353 -6.32 -12.94 -4.64
N LEU A 354 -5.15 -13.49 -4.35
CA LEU A 354 -4.95 -14.55 -3.37
C LEU A 354 -4.72 -13.90 -2.01
N SER A 355 -5.81 -13.53 -1.32
CA SER A 355 -5.75 -12.76 -0.09
C SER A 355 -5.22 -13.60 1.07
N ALA A 356 -4.15 -13.13 1.69
CA ALA A 356 -3.44 -13.83 2.74
C ALA A 356 -3.95 -13.52 4.15
N LEU A 357 -3.67 -14.43 5.08
CA LEU A 357 -3.85 -14.20 6.51
C LEU A 357 -2.96 -13.02 6.94
N ASP A 358 -3.54 -12.12 7.72
CA ASP A 358 -2.96 -10.79 7.98
C ASP A 358 -1.61 -10.82 8.70
N TRP A 359 -1.40 -11.68 9.71
CA TRP A 359 -0.18 -11.65 10.53
C TRP A 359 0.23 -10.22 10.94
N GLU A 360 -0.74 -9.36 11.22
CA GLU A 360 -0.53 -7.95 11.56
C GLU A 360 0.18 -7.14 10.42
N TYR A 361 0.06 -7.58 9.17
CA TYR A 361 0.66 -6.95 8.00
C TYR A 361 0.34 -5.46 7.93
N TRP A 362 -0.94 -5.10 8.03
CA TRP A 362 -1.40 -3.72 7.92
C TRP A 362 -0.88 -2.80 9.04
N ASN A 363 -0.63 -3.39 10.22
CA ASN A 363 -0.21 -2.65 11.40
C ASN A 363 1.31 -2.54 11.50
N TYR A 364 2.05 -3.62 11.22
CA TYR A 364 3.49 -3.66 11.48
C TYR A 364 4.36 -3.55 10.25
N THR A 365 4.00 -4.16 9.12
CA THR A 365 4.94 -4.29 8.01
C THR A 365 4.56 -3.49 6.78
N TRP A 366 3.29 -3.35 6.46
CA TRP A 366 2.84 -2.60 5.28
C TRP A 366 3.36 -1.16 5.27
N HIS A 367 4.29 -0.87 4.33
CA HIS A 367 4.94 0.43 4.14
C HIS A 367 5.74 0.93 5.35
N THR A 368 6.27 0.05 6.21
CA THR A 368 6.96 0.48 7.43
C THR A 368 8.46 0.18 7.44
N ASN A 369 9.15 0.81 8.41
CA ASN A 369 10.53 0.47 8.73
C ASN A 369 10.72 -0.93 9.34
N LEU A 370 9.63 -1.65 9.63
CA LEU A 370 9.64 -2.96 10.27
C LEU A 370 9.48 -4.13 9.30
N ASP A 371 9.30 -3.86 7.99
CA ASP A 371 9.14 -4.90 6.97
C ASP A 371 10.47 -5.56 6.60
N SER A 372 10.93 -6.43 7.49
CA SER A 372 12.22 -7.09 7.44
C SER A 372 12.08 -8.62 7.42
N TYR A 373 13.16 -9.30 6.99
CA TYR A 373 13.23 -10.74 6.78
C TYR A 373 12.71 -11.61 7.94
N ASP A 374 12.89 -11.17 9.16
CA ASP A 374 12.44 -11.85 10.38
C ASP A 374 10.90 -11.90 10.55
N LYS A 375 10.16 -11.24 9.66
CA LYS A 375 8.69 -11.26 9.64
C LYS A 375 8.10 -12.38 8.77
N ILE A 376 8.94 -13.16 8.07
CA ILE A 376 8.46 -14.22 7.16
C ILE A 376 7.95 -15.43 7.93
N VAL A 377 6.78 -15.92 7.54
CA VAL A 377 6.23 -17.21 7.96
C VAL A 377 6.40 -18.20 6.80
N PHE A 378 7.53 -18.92 6.78
CA PHE A 378 7.92 -19.76 5.64
C PHE A 378 6.94 -20.91 5.34
N ASP A 379 6.29 -21.48 6.35
CA ASP A 379 5.34 -22.56 6.12
C ASP A 379 4.08 -22.08 5.41
N ASP A 380 3.63 -20.87 5.72
CA ASP A 380 2.53 -20.23 4.99
C ASP A 380 2.92 -19.93 3.54
N LEU A 381 4.15 -19.49 3.28
CA LEU A 381 4.63 -19.26 1.91
C LEU A 381 4.72 -20.56 1.10
N LYS A 382 5.21 -21.66 1.68
CA LYS A 382 5.24 -22.98 1.02
C LYS A 382 3.83 -23.41 0.63
N ASN A 383 2.86 -23.18 1.51
CA ASN A 383 1.45 -23.43 1.27
C ASN A 383 0.94 -22.64 0.03
N ASN A 384 1.27 -21.36 -0.05
CA ASN A 384 0.89 -20.49 -1.16
C ASN A 384 1.56 -20.91 -2.48
N VAL A 385 2.81 -21.37 -2.44
CA VAL A 385 3.51 -21.92 -3.63
C VAL A 385 2.76 -23.15 -4.17
N ILE A 386 2.35 -24.07 -3.30
CA ILE A 386 1.59 -25.27 -3.69
C ILE A 386 0.26 -24.86 -4.33
N LEU A 387 -0.48 -23.98 -3.68
CA LEU A 387 -1.74 -23.43 -4.18
C LEU A 387 -1.57 -22.83 -5.58
N THR A 388 -0.64 -21.88 -5.71
CA THR A 388 -0.40 -21.12 -6.95
C THR A 388 0.03 -22.03 -8.09
N ALA A 389 0.94 -22.98 -7.83
CA ALA A 389 1.41 -23.91 -8.87
C ALA A 389 0.29 -24.82 -9.37
N ILE A 390 -0.57 -25.35 -8.48
CA ILE A 390 -1.69 -26.21 -8.87
C ILE A 390 -2.77 -25.41 -9.57
N LEU A 391 -3.11 -24.20 -9.11
CA LEU A 391 -4.06 -23.33 -9.80
C LEU A 391 -3.60 -22.99 -11.22
N ALA A 392 -2.32 -22.65 -11.41
CA ALA A 392 -1.76 -22.38 -12.72
C ALA A 392 -1.78 -23.63 -13.63
N TYR A 393 -1.41 -24.79 -13.10
CA TYR A 393 -1.50 -26.06 -13.82
C TYR A 393 -2.94 -26.35 -14.26
N LYS A 394 -3.90 -26.27 -13.35
CA LYS A 394 -5.32 -26.59 -13.63
C LYS A 394 -5.94 -25.58 -14.58
N ALA A 395 -5.66 -24.30 -14.46
CA ALA A 395 -6.09 -23.30 -15.41
C ALA A 395 -5.48 -23.50 -16.80
N SER A 396 -4.23 -24.01 -16.88
CA SER A 396 -3.61 -24.36 -18.15
C SER A 396 -4.25 -25.58 -18.81
N GLU A 397 -4.60 -26.61 -18.05
CA GLU A 397 -5.19 -27.87 -18.53
C GLU A 397 -6.69 -27.77 -18.81
N ASP A 398 -7.38 -26.76 -18.31
CA ASP A 398 -8.83 -26.61 -18.49
C ASP A 398 -9.18 -26.58 -19.99
N PRO A 399 -10.09 -27.45 -20.47
CA PRO A 399 -10.50 -27.44 -21.88
C PRO A 399 -11.18 -26.12 -22.26
N ASP A 400 -11.88 -25.49 -21.33
CA ASP A 400 -12.67 -24.29 -21.54
C ASP A 400 -11.89 -23.03 -21.21
N LYS A 401 -12.28 -21.92 -21.86
CA LYS A 401 -11.78 -20.59 -21.52
C LYS A 401 -12.64 -20.00 -20.40
N ALA A 402 -11.99 -19.45 -19.38
CA ALA A 402 -12.69 -18.78 -18.28
C ALA A 402 -13.60 -17.67 -18.81
N SER A 403 -14.85 -17.67 -18.36
CA SER A 403 -15.84 -16.67 -18.76
C SER A 403 -15.44 -15.27 -18.28
N ARG A 404 -15.72 -14.28 -19.11
CA ARG A 404 -15.54 -12.86 -18.84
C ARG A 404 -16.85 -12.12 -18.61
N GLU A 405 -17.94 -12.86 -18.46
CA GLU A 405 -19.24 -12.27 -18.17
C GLU A 405 -19.23 -11.58 -16.81
N LYS A 406 -19.68 -10.34 -16.81
CA LYS A 406 -19.63 -9.45 -15.66
C LYS A 406 -20.98 -9.41 -14.95
N ARG A 407 -20.95 -9.49 -13.62
CA ARG A 407 -22.15 -9.27 -12.81
C ARG A 407 -22.68 -7.85 -13.00
N VAL A 408 -23.99 -7.70 -12.92
CA VAL A 408 -24.61 -6.38 -12.78
C VAL A 408 -24.34 -5.88 -11.37
N LEU A 409 -23.72 -4.71 -11.27
CA LEU A 409 -23.41 -4.12 -9.98
C LEU A 409 -24.64 -3.41 -9.39
N PRO A 410 -24.84 -3.41 -8.07
CA PRO A 410 -25.94 -2.72 -7.44
C PRO A 410 -25.86 -1.21 -7.67
N GLU A 411 -26.99 -0.57 -7.90
CA GLU A 411 -27.06 0.89 -8.11
C GLU A 411 -26.60 1.71 -6.91
N SER A 412 -26.71 1.14 -5.72
CA SER A 412 -26.20 1.72 -4.47
C SER A 412 -25.79 0.61 -3.50
N SER A 413 -24.86 0.92 -2.62
CA SER A 413 -24.46 0.04 -1.53
C SER A 413 -24.37 0.83 -0.23
N VAL A 414 -24.55 0.15 0.90
CA VAL A 414 -24.32 0.73 2.21
C VAL A 414 -22.87 0.44 2.61
N ASN A 415 -22.14 1.46 3.02
CA ASN A 415 -20.81 1.24 3.61
C ASN A 415 -20.97 0.46 4.91
N PRO A 416 -20.46 -0.76 5.02
CA PRO A 416 -20.67 -1.61 6.19
C PRO A 416 -20.05 -1.02 7.47
N ARG A 417 -19.07 -0.13 7.31
CA ARG A 417 -18.36 0.49 8.44
C ARG A 417 -19.04 1.76 8.94
N THR A 418 -19.70 2.52 8.06
CA THR A 418 -20.27 3.84 8.41
C THR A 418 -21.78 3.90 8.30
N GLY A 419 -22.44 2.85 7.77
CA GLY A 419 -23.88 2.84 7.50
C GLY A 419 -24.34 3.85 6.43
N ARG A 420 -23.43 4.59 5.80
CA ARG A 420 -23.76 5.60 4.80
C ARG A 420 -24.00 4.96 3.43
N MET A 421 -25.03 5.44 2.73
CA MET A 421 -25.25 5.08 1.33
C MET A 421 -24.05 5.52 0.50
N MET A 422 -23.46 4.57 -0.21
CA MET A 422 -22.41 4.83 -1.20
C MET A 422 -23.04 4.88 -2.59
N ARG A 423 -22.57 5.81 -3.42
CA ARG A 423 -22.95 5.85 -4.83
C ARG A 423 -22.65 4.51 -5.50
N ALA A 424 -23.50 4.14 -6.46
CA ALA A 424 -23.24 3.05 -7.37
C ALA A 424 -21.78 3.11 -7.88
N ARG A 425 -21.04 2.04 -7.68
CA ARG A 425 -19.75 1.87 -8.34
C ARG A 425 -20.02 1.10 -9.61
N GLY A 426 -19.77 1.71 -10.77
CA GLY A 426 -19.71 1.00 -12.02
C GLY A 426 -18.56 -0.01 -12.02
N TRP A 427 -18.50 -0.87 -13.04
CA TRP A 427 -17.33 -1.71 -13.26
C TRP A 427 -16.07 -0.84 -13.37
N PRO A 428 -14.94 -1.21 -12.76
CA PRO A 428 -13.73 -0.40 -12.80
C PRO A 428 -13.29 -0.17 -14.25
N SER A 429 -12.86 1.05 -14.55
CA SER A 429 -12.32 1.42 -15.86
C SER A 429 -10.80 1.27 -15.90
N VAL A 430 -10.29 0.94 -17.06
CA VAL A 430 -8.84 0.93 -17.32
C VAL A 430 -8.27 2.32 -17.05
N ARG A 431 -7.23 2.40 -16.24
CA ARG A 431 -6.50 3.63 -15.95
C ARG A 431 -5.17 3.60 -16.70
N LYS A 432 -4.78 4.75 -17.24
CA LYS A 432 -3.46 4.89 -17.87
C LYS A 432 -2.34 4.81 -16.83
N PRO A 433 -1.19 4.20 -17.18
CA PRO A 433 -0.01 4.27 -16.35
C PRO A 433 0.57 5.68 -16.33
N ASN A 434 1.18 6.06 -15.22
CA ASN A 434 2.03 7.24 -15.17
C ASN A 434 3.42 6.85 -15.67
N ARG A 435 3.74 7.21 -16.92
CA ARG A 435 4.98 6.78 -17.58
C ARG A 435 6.17 7.73 -17.37
N ASP A 436 5.93 8.91 -16.86
CA ASP A 436 6.93 10.00 -16.71
C ASP A 436 7.13 10.47 -15.27
N GLY A 437 6.51 9.81 -14.31
CA GLY A 437 6.64 10.13 -12.89
C GLY A 437 5.99 11.46 -12.47
N THR A 438 5.24 12.13 -13.34
CA THR A 438 4.72 13.49 -13.08
C THR A 438 3.43 13.52 -12.25
N SER A 439 2.63 12.48 -12.26
CA SER A 439 1.31 12.44 -11.59
C SER A 439 1.36 12.07 -10.10
N SER A 440 2.53 11.88 -9.53
CA SER A 440 2.72 11.66 -8.09
C SER A 440 2.84 12.96 -7.29
N LYS A 441 2.62 14.09 -7.93
CA LYS A 441 2.57 15.40 -7.29
C LYS A 441 1.22 15.76 -6.73
#